data_3332d0ce00241e5424dacd731bea2eef
#
_entry.id   3332d0ce00241e5424dacd731bea2eef
#
_cell.length_a   1.000
_cell.length_b   1.000
_cell.length_c   1.000
_cell.angle_alpha   90.00
_cell.angle_beta   90.00
_cell.angle_gamma   90.00
#
_symmetry.space_group_name_H-M   'P 1'
#
loop_
_entity.id
_entity.type
_entity.pdbx_description
1 polymer ?
#
loop_
_entity_poly.entity_id
_entity_poly.type
_entity_poly.pdbx_seq_one_letter_code
_entity_poly.pdbx_strand_id
1 'polypeptide(L)'
;MGIEEFFDNIISVKLTEGGELNIIDQTLLPGEIKRINLNTKEEIWEAIKKLRVRGAPAIGVCAAYGIAKTASQIEAYNYADFEKEFLELKEYFASSRPTAVNLFWALNRMEDALKANKEKSIDEIKEALFKEAEDIRNEDVEISRGIGALGFKLLKKLKRNGKEIGIMTHCNAGTLATAKYGTATAPMYMALENGFNGDDMHVYCDETRPLLQGARLTAFELSNAGIKTTLQCDNMASILMKSGKIDIIFVGCDRVAKNGDAANKIGTSGLAIIAKHYGIPFYVCAPTSTIDMKAESDKDIPIEIRDGEEITQMWYKERMAPENIGVYNPAFDVTDHSLITGIITEKGICKYPFDKAFKELGL
;
A
#
# COMPACT_ATOMS: atom_id res chain seq x y z
N MET A 1 3.01 -15.17 19.43
CA MET A 1 3.38 -15.31 17.98
C MET A 1 4.63 -14.51 17.74
N GLY A 2 5.66 -15.12 17.16
CA GLY A 2 6.85 -14.37 16.75
C GLY A 2 6.53 -13.51 15.51
N ILE A 3 7.32 -12.46 15.26
CA ILE A 3 7.07 -11.55 14.14
C ILE A 3 7.14 -12.26 12.77
N GLU A 4 8.02 -13.26 12.62
CA GLU A 4 8.10 -14.05 11.38
C GLU A 4 6.85 -14.92 11.19
N GLU A 5 6.38 -15.59 12.21
CA GLU A 5 5.13 -16.37 12.18
C GLU A 5 3.91 -15.48 11.84
N PHE A 6 3.91 -14.25 12.35
CA PHE A 6 2.90 -13.26 11.96
C PHE A 6 2.94 -12.97 10.46
N PHE A 7 4.13 -12.68 9.90
CA PHE A 7 4.25 -12.41 8.46
C PHE A 7 3.82 -13.59 7.61
N ASP A 8 4.22 -14.82 7.95
CA ASP A 8 3.83 -16.03 7.21
C ASP A 8 2.30 -16.20 7.11
N ASN A 9 1.60 -15.81 8.17
CA ASN A 9 0.15 -15.88 8.24
C ASN A 9 -0.57 -14.77 7.46
N ILE A 10 0.06 -13.58 7.29
CA ILE A 10 -0.62 -12.39 6.78
C ILE A 10 -0.10 -11.92 5.42
N ILE A 11 0.85 -12.61 4.78
CA ILE A 11 1.30 -12.29 3.42
C ILE A 11 0.10 -12.20 2.50
N SER A 12 -0.09 -11.01 1.90
CA SER A 12 -1.26 -10.68 1.08
C SER A 12 -1.33 -11.51 -0.22
N VAL A 13 -0.18 -11.66 -0.90
CA VAL A 13 -0.05 -12.32 -2.20
C VAL A 13 1.20 -13.19 -2.21
N LYS A 14 1.08 -14.45 -2.61
CA LYS A 14 2.22 -15.36 -2.76
C LYS A 14 1.97 -16.43 -3.83
N LEU A 15 3.04 -17.02 -4.37
CA LEU A 15 2.96 -18.31 -5.04
C LEU A 15 3.07 -19.42 -3.99
N THR A 16 2.28 -20.48 -4.15
CA THR A 16 2.44 -21.71 -3.39
C THR A 16 3.59 -22.55 -3.97
N GLU A 17 4.05 -23.57 -3.25
CA GLU A 17 5.04 -24.52 -3.77
C GLU A 17 4.57 -25.23 -5.06
N GLY A 18 3.25 -25.34 -5.26
CA GLY A 18 2.64 -25.87 -6.48
C GLY A 18 2.49 -24.84 -7.61
N GLY A 19 3.00 -23.61 -7.46
CA GLY A 19 2.91 -22.54 -8.47
C GLY A 19 1.52 -21.92 -8.60
N GLU A 20 0.65 -22.08 -7.58
CA GLU A 20 -0.67 -21.43 -7.55
C GLU A 20 -0.55 -20.01 -6.97
N LEU A 21 -1.23 -19.06 -7.60
CA LEU A 21 -1.36 -17.70 -7.08
C LEU A 21 -2.36 -17.70 -5.92
N ASN A 22 -1.85 -17.48 -4.71
CA ASN A 22 -2.63 -17.50 -3.49
C ASN A 22 -2.70 -16.11 -2.86
N ILE A 23 -3.90 -15.66 -2.51
CA ILE A 23 -4.14 -14.38 -1.86
C ILE A 23 -4.95 -14.51 -0.58
N ILE A 24 -4.86 -13.52 0.31
CA ILE A 24 -5.86 -13.29 1.36
C ILE A 24 -7.01 -12.49 0.75
N ASP A 25 -8.24 -12.98 0.89
CA ASP A 25 -9.43 -12.20 0.54
C ASP A 25 -9.65 -11.10 1.58
N GLN A 26 -9.15 -9.89 1.29
CA GLN A 26 -9.23 -8.76 2.21
C GLN A 26 -10.65 -8.20 2.36
N THR A 27 -11.60 -8.62 1.54
CA THR A 27 -13.01 -8.22 1.70
C THR A 27 -13.67 -8.84 2.92
N LEU A 28 -13.14 -9.97 3.40
CA LEU A 28 -13.64 -10.70 4.57
C LEU A 28 -13.00 -10.25 5.90
N LEU A 29 -11.89 -9.52 5.84
CA LEU A 29 -11.22 -9.02 7.03
C LEU A 29 -12.03 -7.91 7.71
N PRO A 30 -12.00 -7.80 9.05
CA PRO A 30 -11.24 -8.63 10.00
C PRO A 30 -11.95 -9.91 10.46
N GLY A 31 -13.16 -10.19 9.97
CA GLY A 31 -14.00 -11.28 10.44
C GLY A 31 -13.46 -12.67 10.14
N GLU A 32 -12.81 -12.84 8.99
CA GLU A 32 -12.26 -14.13 8.55
C GLU A 32 -10.96 -13.93 7.77
N ILE A 33 -9.92 -14.70 8.11
CA ILE A 33 -8.71 -14.80 7.28
C ILE A 33 -8.95 -15.96 6.30
N LYS A 34 -9.38 -15.65 5.11
CA LYS A 34 -9.59 -16.64 4.06
C LYS A 34 -8.57 -16.50 2.94
N ARG A 35 -7.84 -17.58 2.69
CA ARG A 35 -6.97 -17.67 1.51
C ARG A 35 -7.69 -18.33 0.36
N ILE A 36 -7.51 -17.78 -0.82
CA ILE A 36 -8.07 -18.30 -2.07
C ILE A 36 -6.97 -18.43 -3.11
N ASN A 37 -7.04 -19.50 -3.91
CA ASN A 37 -6.18 -19.69 -5.07
C ASN A 37 -6.85 -19.07 -6.29
N LEU A 38 -6.09 -18.34 -7.09
CA LEU A 38 -6.52 -17.74 -8.34
C LEU A 38 -5.87 -18.49 -9.50
N ASN A 39 -6.67 -19.17 -10.30
CA ASN A 39 -6.19 -20.08 -11.33
C ASN A 39 -6.48 -19.59 -12.76
N THR A 40 -7.47 -18.72 -12.92
CA THR A 40 -7.90 -18.19 -14.22
C THR A 40 -7.72 -16.67 -14.29
N LYS A 41 -7.65 -16.14 -15.49
CA LYS A 41 -7.57 -14.69 -15.71
C LYS A 41 -8.78 -13.96 -15.17
N GLU A 42 -9.96 -14.58 -15.18
CA GLU A 42 -11.21 -14.04 -14.68
C GLU A 42 -11.17 -13.90 -13.15
N GLU A 43 -10.68 -14.92 -12.44
CA GLU A 43 -10.51 -14.90 -10.99
C GLU A 43 -9.52 -13.82 -10.55
N ILE A 44 -8.39 -13.67 -11.27
CA ILE A 44 -7.37 -12.66 -10.99
C ILE A 44 -7.92 -11.26 -11.24
N TRP A 45 -8.60 -11.07 -12.38
CA TRP A 45 -9.23 -9.80 -12.72
C TRP A 45 -10.27 -9.39 -11.65
N GLU A 46 -11.14 -10.35 -11.26
CA GLU A 46 -12.17 -10.12 -10.24
C GLU A 46 -11.55 -9.78 -8.88
N ALA A 47 -10.49 -10.50 -8.48
CA ALA A 47 -9.81 -10.26 -7.22
C ALA A 47 -9.24 -8.85 -7.11
N ILE A 48 -8.68 -8.31 -8.20
CA ILE A 48 -8.19 -6.93 -8.28
C ILE A 48 -9.37 -5.94 -8.33
N LYS A 49 -10.38 -6.20 -9.15
CA LYS A 49 -11.56 -5.33 -9.33
C LYS A 49 -12.37 -5.18 -8.06
N LYS A 50 -12.60 -6.28 -7.35
CA LYS A 50 -13.41 -6.33 -6.12
C LYS A 50 -12.63 -6.03 -4.85
N LEU A 51 -11.35 -5.63 -4.98
CA LEU A 51 -10.48 -5.31 -3.85
C LEU A 51 -10.25 -6.50 -2.88
N ARG A 52 -10.35 -7.75 -3.36
CA ARG A 52 -9.87 -8.92 -2.60
C ARG A 52 -8.37 -8.80 -2.34
N VAL A 53 -7.65 -8.26 -3.32
CA VAL A 53 -6.31 -7.72 -3.19
C VAL A 53 -6.38 -6.20 -3.39
N ARG A 54 -5.79 -5.42 -2.48
CA ARG A 54 -5.78 -3.96 -2.50
C ARG A 54 -4.46 -3.41 -1.95
N GLY A 55 -4.20 -2.11 -2.20
CA GLY A 55 -2.92 -1.47 -1.96
C GLY A 55 -2.07 -1.48 -3.23
N ALA A 56 -1.46 -0.33 -3.56
CA ALA A 56 -0.79 -0.16 -4.84
C ALA A 56 0.30 -1.24 -5.10
N PRO A 57 1.23 -1.53 -4.15
CA PRO A 57 2.23 -2.57 -4.38
C PRO A 57 1.65 -3.98 -4.46
N ALA A 58 0.74 -4.36 -3.56
CA ALA A 58 0.14 -5.71 -3.58
C ALA A 58 -0.65 -5.99 -4.86
N ILE A 59 -1.31 -4.97 -5.44
CA ILE A 59 -1.98 -5.09 -6.75
C ILE A 59 -0.94 -5.34 -7.85
N GLY A 60 0.20 -4.64 -7.83
CA GLY A 60 1.29 -4.84 -8.78
C GLY A 60 1.87 -6.26 -8.72
N VAL A 61 2.15 -6.75 -7.51
CA VAL A 61 2.63 -8.12 -7.29
C VAL A 61 1.61 -9.17 -7.74
N CYS A 62 0.33 -8.96 -7.41
CA CYS A 62 -0.75 -9.85 -7.85
C CYS A 62 -0.88 -9.89 -9.37
N ALA A 63 -0.76 -8.75 -10.04
CA ALA A 63 -0.82 -8.66 -11.49
C ALA A 63 0.39 -9.34 -12.16
N ALA A 64 1.59 -9.15 -11.61
CA ALA A 64 2.81 -9.78 -12.12
C ALA A 64 2.74 -11.32 -12.03
N TYR A 65 2.40 -11.85 -10.86
CA TYR A 65 2.18 -13.31 -10.72
C TYR A 65 1.01 -13.79 -11.56
N GLY A 66 -0.07 -13.01 -11.63
CA GLY A 66 -1.26 -13.34 -12.41
C GLY A 66 -0.96 -13.47 -13.89
N ILE A 67 -0.24 -12.52 -14.49
CA ILE A 67 0.12 -12.58 -15.90
C ILE A 67 1.16 -13.68 -16.17
N ALA A 68 2.14 -13.92 -15.29
CA ALA A 68 3.09 -15.02 -15.42
C ALA A 68 2.37 -16.38 -15.41
N LYS A 69 1.43 -16.57 -14.45
CA LYS A 69 0.64 -17.79 -14.33
C LYS A 69 -0.25 -18.05 -15.55
N THR A 70 -0.99 -17.04 -16.00
CA THR A 70 -1.87 -17.20 -17.15
C THR A 70 -1.09 -17.35 -18.46
N ALA A 71 0.02 -16.63 -18.61
CA ALA A 71 0.93 -16.80 -19.76
C ALA A 71 1.56 -18.19 -19.79
N SER A 72 1.81 -18.83 -18.64
CA SER A 72 2.31 -20.23 -18.63
C SER A 72 1.36 -21.23 -19.25
N GLN A 73 0.07 -20.90 -19.37
CA GLN A 73 -0.97 -21.73 -19.97
C GLN A 73 -1.13 -21.48 -21.48
N ILE A 74 -0.45 -20.48 -22.04
CA ILE A 74 -0.49 -20.21 -23.49
C ILE A 74 0.21 -21.35 -24.23
N GLU A 75 -0.49 -21.90 -25.21
CA GLU A 75 0.02 -22.92 -26.15
C GLU A 75 0.43 -22.24 -27.47
N ALA A 76 1.70 -21.84 -27.57
CA ALA A 76 2.24 -21.20 -28.77
C ALA A 76 3.48 -21.93 -29.29
N TYR A 77 3.64 -21.97 -30.61
CA TYR A 77 4.78 -22.62 -31.28
C TYR A 77 5.91 -21.61 -31.61
N ASN A 78 5.64 -20.33 -31.56
CA ASN A 78 6.60 -19.27 -31.85
C ASN A 78 6.36 -18.04 -30.98
N TYR A 79 7.35 -17.13 -30.94
CA TYR A 79 7.29 -15.91 -30.14
C TYR A 79 6.13 -14.99 -30.53
N ALA A 80 5.86 -14.82 -31.84
CA ALA A 80 4.84 -13.87 -32.30
C ALA A 80 3.42 -14.25 -31.81
N ASP A 81 3.08 -15.52 -31.85
CA ASP A 81 1.81 -16.02 -31.34
C ASP A 81 1.74 -15.88 -29.81
N PHE A 82 2.83 -16.21 -29.10
CA PHE A 82 2.91 -16.06 -27.66
C PHE A 82 2.77 -14.60 -27.23
N GLU A 83 3.50 -13.68 -27.89
CA GLU A 83 3.45 -12.25 -27.61
C GLU A 83 2.04 -11.70 -27.82
N LYS A 84 1.36 -12.10 -28.88
CA LYS A 84 -0.01 -11.65 -29.15
C LYS A 84 -0.95 -12.02 -28.01
N GLU A 85 -0.97 -13.29 -27.59
CA GLU A 85 -1.84 -13.73 -26.49
C GLU A 85 -1.45 -13.09 -25.16
N PHE A 86 -0.15 -12.91 -24.90
CA PHE A 86 0.33 -12.20 -23.70
C PHE A 86 -0.16 -10.75 -23.66
N LEU A 87 -0.14 -10.03 -24.80
CA LEU A 87 -0.63 -8.64 -24.87
C LEU A 87 -2.15 -8.56 -24.64
N GLU A 88 -2.92 -9.53 -25.13
CA GLU A 88 -4.35 -9.64 -24.85
C GLU A 88 -4.61 -9.86 -23.33
N LEU A 89 -3.82 -10.72 -22.67
CA LEU A 89 -3.88 -10.89 -21.20
C LEU A 89 -3.52 -9.60 -20.45
N LYS A 90 -2.49 -8.89 -20.90
CA LYS A 90 -2.06 -7.61 -20.31
C LYS A 90 -3.20 -6.58 -20.36
N GLU A 91 -3.83 -6.40 -21.52
CA GLU A 91 -4.95 -5.48 -21.68
C GLU A 91 -6.15 -5.89 -20.81
N TYR A 92 -6.42 -7.19 -20.73
CA TYR A 92 -7.48 -7.71 -19.90
C TYR A 92 -7.25 -7.37 -18.42
N PHE A 93 -6.06 -7.62 -17.87
CA PHE A 93 -5.76 -7.25 -16.48
C PHE A 93 -5.75 -5.74 -16.24
N ALA A 94 -5.23 -4.95 -17.17
CA ALA A 94 -5.23 -3.48 -17.10
C ALA A 94 -6.65 -2.92 -16.96
N SER A 95 -7.64 -3.55 -17.59
CA SER A 95 -9.06 -3.15 -17.53
C SER A 95 -9.69 -3.30 -16.14
N SER A 96 -9.09 -4.08 -15.25
CA SER A 96 -9.63 -4.30 -13.89
C SER A 96 -9.66 -3.00 -13.07
N ARG A 97 -8.59 -2.17 -13.17
CA ARG A 97 -8.50 -0.88 -12.49
C ARG A 97 -7.73 0.15 -13.33
N PRO A 98 -8.40 0.87 -14.25
CA PRO A 98 -7.76 1.75 -15.23
C PRO A 98 -6.95 2.92 -14.65
N THR A 99 -7.14 3.24 -13.36
CA THR A 99 -6.43 4.35 -12.67
C THR A 99 -5.30 3.86 -11.74
N ALA A 100 -5.09 2.56 -11.61
CA ALA A 100 -4.12 1.99 -10.67
C ALA A 100 -2.70 1.98 -11.25
N VAL A 101 -1.90 3.01 -10.96
CA VAL A 101 -0.56 3.22 -11.51
C VAL A 101 0.34 1.98 -11.38
N ASN A 102 0.38 1.35 -10.20
CA ASN A 102 1.23 0.17 -9.96
C ASN A 102 0.78 -1.07 -10.72
N LEU A 103 -0.51 -1.20 -11.06
CA LEU A 103 -0.99 -2.25 -11.95
C LEU A 103 -0.33 -2.13 -13.32
N PHE A 104 -0.40 -0.94 -13.92
CA PHE A 104 0.21 -0.68 -15.23
C PHE A 104 1.73 -0.81 -15.19
N TRP A 105 2.36 -0.32 -14.13
CA TRP A 105 3.81 -0.45 -13.94
C TRP A 105 4.24 -1.92 -13.94
N ALA A 106 3.58 -2.77 -13.16
CA ALA A 106 3.91 -4.19 -13.10
C ALA A 106 3.67 -4.89 -14.44
N LEU A 107 2.52 -4.64 -15.08
CA LEU A 107 2.20 -5.23 -16.39
C LEU A 107 3.17 -4.78 -17.50
N ASN A 108 3.61 -3.51 -17.50
CA ASN A 108 4.61 -3.02 -18.44
C ASN A 108 5.98 -3.68 -18.19
N ARG A 109 6.39 -3.81 -16.94
CA ARG A 109 7.64 -4.48 -16.58
C ARG A 109 7.64 -5.96 -16.99
N MET A 110 6.50 -6.64 -16.87
CA MET A 110 6.33 -8.00 -17.36
C MET A 110 6.40 -8.09 -18.90
N GLU A 111 5.87 -7.10 -19.63
CA GLU A 111 6.03 -7.00 -21.09
C GLU A 111 7.49 -6.75 -21.49
N ASP A 112 8.21 -5.90 -20.74
CA ASP A 112 9.63 -5.67 -20.99
C ASP A 112 10.45 -6.95 -20.77
N ALA A 113 10.12 -7.75 -19.75
CA ALA A 113 10.74 -9.05 -19.51
C ALA A 113 10.44 -10.04 -20.66
N LEU A 114 9.20 -10.07 -21.18
CA LEU A 114 8.85 -10.84 -22.37
C LEU A 114 9.75 -10.46 -23.56
N LYS A 115 9.82 -9.16 -23.88
CA LYS A 115 10.60 -8.64 -25.02
C LYS A 115 12.09 -8.90 -24.89
N ALA A 116 12.62 -8.80 -23.67
CA ALA A 116 14.04 -9.07 -23.40
C ALA A 116 14.43 -10.54 -23.63
N ASN A 117 13.45 -11.44 -23.59
CA ASN A 117 13.68 -12.88 -23.78
C ASN A 117 13.18 -13.44 -25.13
N LYS A 118 12.86 -12.58 -26.10
CA LYS A 118 12.22 -12.95 -27.38
C LYS A 118 12.96 -13.99 -28.23
N GLU A 119 14.27 -14.13 -28.06
CA GLU A 119 15.12 -15.08 -28.80
C GLU A 119 15.20 -16.48 -28.12
N LYS A 120 14.56 -16.63 -26.95
CA LYS A 120 14.53 -17.88 -26.20
C LYS A 120 13.37 -18.78 -26.61
N SER A 121 13.41 -20.03 -26.19
CA SER A 121 12.25 -20.92 -26.31
C SER A 121 11.07 -20.44 -25.49
N ILE A 122 9.85 -20.85 -25.87
CA ILE A 122 8.63 -20.46 -25.15
C ILE A 122 8.70 -20.88 -23.67
N ASP A 123 9.24 -22.05 -23.36
CA ASP A 123 9.38 -22.54 -21.99
C ASP A 123 10.35 -21.64 -21.18
N GLU A 124 11.50 -21.27 -21.76
CA GLU A 124 12.44 -20.34 -21.12
C GLU A 124 11.84 -18.94 -20.93
N ILE A 125 10.97 -18.49 -21.84
CA ILE A 125 10.23 -17.23 -21.70
C ILE A 125 9.28 -17.31 -20.50
N LYS A 126 8.51 -18.42 -20.39
CA LYS A 126 7.61 -18.64 -19.25
C LYS A 126 8.35 -18.64 -17.91
N GLU A 127 9.49 -19.32 -17.83
CA GLU A 127 10.36 -19.31 -16.64
C GLU A 127 10.87 -17.88 -16.31
N ALA A 128 11.29 -17.12 -17.34
CA ALA A 128 11.75 -15.74 -17.17
C ALA A 128 10.63 -14.83 -16.65
N LEU A 129 9.39 -15.02 -17.09
CA LEU A 129 8.24 -14.26 -16.59
C LEU A 129 7.95 -14.57 -15.11
N PHE A 130 8.01 -15.83 -14.68
CA PHE A 130 7.86 -16.16 -13.26
C PHE A 130 8.99 -15.56 -12.42
N LYS A 131 10.23 -15.62 -12.93
CA LYS A 131 11.38 -15.02 -12.26
C LYS A 131 11.19 -13.52 -12.10
N GLU A 132 10.75 -12.81 -13.14
CA GLU A 132 10.51 -11.38 -13.09
C GLU A 132 9.39 -11.02 -12.08
N ALA A 133 8.33 -11.81 -12.02
CA ALA A 133 7.27 -11.60 -11.04
C ALA A 133 7.76 -11.79 -9.59
N GLU A 134 8.66 -12.75 -9.36
CA GLU A 134 9.31 -12.93 -8.06
C GLU A 134 10.28 -11.79 -7.74
N ASP A 135 11.02 -11.28 -8.73
CA ASP A 135 11.91 -10.13 -8.58
C ASP A 135 11.09 -8.87 -8.21
N ILE A 136 9.93 -8.64 -8.84
CA ILE A 136 8.99 -7.55 -8.48
C ILE A 136 8.55 -7.67 -7.02
N ARG A 137 8.18 -8.86 -6.57
CA ARG A 137 7.79 -9.10 -5.17
C ARG A 137 8.94 -8.84 -4.20
N ASN A 138 10.13 -9.35 -4.50
CA ASN A 138 11.29 -9.25 -3.63
C ASN A 138 11.78 -7.79 -3.53
N GLU A 139 11.76 -7.06 -4.62
CA GLU A 139 12.05 -5.61 -4.63
C GLU A 139 11.08 -4.83 -3.74
N ASP A 140 9.77 -5.13 -3.78
CA ASP A 140 8.79 -4.49 -2.91
C ASP A 140 9.08 -4.77 -1.41
N VAL A 141 9.50 -6.00 -1.08
CA VAL A 141 9.91 -6.35 0.28
C VAL A 141 11.12 -5.51 0.72
N GLU A 142 12.16 -5.41 -0.12
CA GLU A 142 13.37 -4.65 0.23
C GLU A 142 13.11 -3.13 0.30
N ILE A 143 12.26 -2.59 -0.58
CA ILE A 143 11.81 -1.20 -0.53
C ILE A 143 11.09 -0.94 0.80
N SER A 144 10.10 -1.76 1.14
CA SER A 144 9.34 -1.63 2.39
C SER A 144 10.23 -1.75 3.61
N ARG A 145 11.20 -2.68 3.60
CA ARG A 145 12.20 -2.85 4.65
C ARG A 145 13.12 -1.63 4.80
N GLY A 146 13.54 -1.03 3.68
CA GLY A 146 14.35 0.18 3.66
C GLY A 146 13.62 1.37 4.30
N ILE A 147 12.36 1.59 3.93
CA ILE A 147 11.48 2.60 4.55
C ILE A 147 11.35 2.33 6.05
N GLY A 148 11.08 1.08 6.43
CA GLY A 148 10.95 0.65 7.81
C GLY A 148 12.21 0.92 8.64
N ALA A 149 13.38 0.60 8.11
CA ALA A 149 14.66 0.82 8.80
C ALA A 149 14.95 2.31 9.06
N LEU A 150 14.59 3.19 8.11
CA LEU A 150 14.75 4.63 8.27
C LEU A 150 13.71 5.22 9.24
N GLY A 151 12.45 4.78 9.17
CA GLY A 151 11.42 5.16 10.12
C GLY A 151 11.71 4.66 11.53
N PHE A 152 12.25 3.45 11.69
CA PHE A 152 12.68 2.93 12.98
C PHE A 152 13.76 3.80 13.64
N LYS A 153 14.67 4.40 12.89
CA LYS A 153 15.64 5.35 13.45
C LYS A 153 14.97 6.55 14.14
N LEU A 154 13.78 6.95 13.65
CA LEU A 154 12.98 8.01 14.28
C LEU A 154 12.34 7.48 15.58
N LEU A 155 11.73 6.29 15.56
CA LEU A 155 11.15 5.65 16.75
C LEU A 155 12.21 5.45 17.85
N LYS A 156 13.42 4.98 17.47
CA LYS A 156 14.51 4.79 18.41
C LYS A 156 14.90 6.09 19.14
N LYS A 157 14.82 7.25 18.47
CA LYS A 157 15.09 8.55 19.10
C LYS A 157 13.99 8.98 20.06
N LEU A 158 12.77 8.53 19.86
CA LEU A 158 11.61 8.85 20.71
C LEU A 158 11.51 7.92 21.92
N LYS A 159 12.18 6.76 21.90
CA LYS A 159 12.12 5.79 22.99
C LYS A 159 12.67 6.41 24.29
N ARG A 160 11.84 6.41 25.34
CA ARG A 160 12.15 6.89 26.69
C ARG A 160 11.88 5.76 27.68
N ASN A 161 12.71 5.62 28.71
CA ASN A 161 12.52 4.61 29.73
C ASN A 161 11.14 4.75 30.41
N GLY A 162 10.34 3.69 30.38
CA GLY A 162 9.04 3.61 31.03
C GLY A 162 7.91 4.38 30.35
N LYS A 163 8.10 4.90 29.12
CA LYS A 163 7.03 5.55 28.36
C LYS A 163 6.89 4.90 26.97
N GLU A 164 5.66 4.50 26.63
CA GLU A 164 5.31 4.06 25.27
C GLU A 164 5.43 5.24 24.28
N ILE A 165 5.75 4.93 23.03
CA ILE A 165 5.75 5.88 21.91
C ILE A 165 4.34 5.90 21.31
N GLY A 166 3.68 7.06 21.36
CA GLY A 166 2.39 7.25 20.70
C GLY A 166 2.54 7.48 19.21
N ILE A 167 2.05 6.57 18.40
CA ILE A 167 2.12 6.63 16.94
C ILE A 167 0.69 6.74 16.41
N MET A 168 0.46 7.60 15.41
CA MET A 168 -0.82 7.63 14.72
C MET A 168 -0.64 7.28 13.24
N THR A 169 -1.63 6.63 12.66
CA THR A 169 -1.65 6.29 11.24
C THR A 169 -3.05 6.37 10.66
N HIS A 170 -3.13 6.54 9.35
CA HIS A 170 -4.38 6.67 8.59
C HIS A 170 -4.40 5.72 7.40
N CYS A 171 -5.56 5.15 7.08
CA CYS A 171 -5.75 4.14 6.04
C CYS A 171 -5.01 2.82 6.33
N ASN A 172 -4.68 2.07 5.30
CA ASN A 172 -3.84 0.88 5.39
C ASN A 172 -2.71 0.96 4.36
N ALA A 173 -1.52 1.23 4.86
CA ALA A 173 -0.26 1.13 4.16
C ALA A 173 0.65 0.13 4.90
N GLY A 174 0.07 -1.01 5.23
CA GLY A 174 0.68 -2.10 5.96
C GLY A 174 0.99 -3.32 5.10
N THR A 175 1.27 -4.43 5.75
CA THR A 175 1.62 -5.73 5.12
C THR A 175 0.56 -6.19 4.12
N LEU A 176 -0.73 -5.94 4.41
CA LEU A 176 -1.83 -6.29 3.50
C LEU A 176 -1.84 -5.46 2.21
N ALA A 177 -1.17 -4.32 2.18
CA ALA A 177 -1.09 -3.42 1.03
C ALA A 177 0.18 -3.60 0.18
N THR A 178 1.13 -4.43 0.62
CA THR A 178 2.46 -4.65 0.02
C THR A 178 2.76 -6.15 -0.04
N ALA A 179 3.98 -6.52 -0.45
CA ALA A 179 4.44 -7.89 -0.36
C ALA A 179 4.80 -8.31 1.09
N LYS A 180 5.35 -7.37 1.89
CA LYS A 180 5.69 -7.56 3.31
C LYS A 180 5.94 -6.19 3.95
N TYR A 181 5.80 -6.05 5.27
CA TYR A 181 6.08 -4.87 6.10
C TYR A 181 5.14 -3.67 5.92
N GLY A 182 4.60 -3.41 4.72
CA GLY A 182 3.94 -2.14 4.44
C GLY A 182 4.93 -0.99 4.25
N THR A 183 4.41 0.23 4.16
CA THR A 183 5.22 1.44 4.14
C THR A 183 5.09 2.21 5.46
N ALA A 184 3.88 2.64 5.83
CA ALA A 184 3.63 3.36 7.08
C ALA A 184 3.75 2.48 8.33
N THR A 185 3.46 1.18 8.23
CA THR A 185 3.61 0.23 9.35
C THR A 185 5.00 -0.37 9.45
N ALA A 186 5.79 -0.30 8.38
CA ALA A 186 7.15 -0.87 8.36
C ALA A 186 8.05 -0.38 9.50
N PRO A 187 8.06 0.90 9.93
CA PRO A 187 8.84 1.34 11.07
C PRO A 187 8.50 0.60 12.37
N MET A 188 7.24 0.21 12.56
CA MET A 188 6.75 -0.48 13.74
C MET A 188 7.18 -1.95 13.75
N TYR A 189 7.08 -2.64 12.61
CA TYR A 189 7.57 -4.00 12.46
C TYR A 189 9.10 -4.09 12.59
N MET A 190 9.81 -3.14 11.99
CA MET A 190 11.27 -3.03 12.18
C MET A 190 11.64 -2.77 13.64
N ALA A 191 10.81 -2.07 14.41
CA ALA A 191 11.04 -1.89 15.85
C ALA A 191 10.91 -3.22 16.59
N LEU A 192 9.90 -4.06 16.29
CA LEU A 192 9.76 -5.40 16.87
C LEU A 192 10.96 -6.30 16.52
N GLU A 193 11.39 -6.33 15.25
CA GLU A 193 12.57 -7.10 14.81
C GLU A 193 13.87 -6.64 15.51
N ASN A 194 13.93 -5.40 15.98
CA ASN A 194 15.08 -4.80 16.64
C ASN A 194 14.95 -4.70 18.16
N GLY A 195 14.13 -5.56 18.76
CA GLY A 195 14.05 -5.76 20.21
C GLY A 195 13.12 -4.80 20.96
N PHE A 196 12.25 -4.03 20.25
CA PHE A 196 11.09 -3.44 20.90
C PHE A 196 10.06 -4.54 21.15
N ASN A 197 9.31 -4.41 22.22
CA ASN A 197 8.10 -5.22 22.42
C ASN A 197 6.86 -4.38 22.06
N GLY A 198 5.71 -5.03 21.96
CA GLY A 198 4.48 -4.39 21.53
C GLY A 198 4.00 -3.24 22.43
N ASP A 199 4.39 -3.28 23.72
CA ASP A 199 4.03 -2.25 24.71
C ASP A 199 4.98 -1.05 24.70
N ASP A 200 6.10 -1.10 23.98
CA ASP A 200 6.97 0.06 23.75
C ASP A 200 6.32 1.10 22.81
N MET A 201 5.29 0.67 22.07
CA MET A 201 4.56 1.48 21.10
C MET A 201 3.06 1.38 21.37
N HIS A 202 2.35 2.51 21.21
CA HIS A 202 0.90 2.54 21.19
C HIS A 202 0.44 3.17 19.88
N VAL A 203 -0.13 2.37 19.00
CA VAL A 203 -0.56 2.83 17.68
C VAL A 203 -2.04 3.18 17.69
N TYR A 204 -2.35 4.39 17.30
CA TYR A 204 -3.71 4.90 17.13
C TYR A 204 -4.04 4.89 15.64
N CYS A 205 -5.06 4.11 15.26
CA CYS A 205 -5.51 3.96 13.88
C CYS A 205 -6.79 4.76 13.67
N ASP A 206 -6.78 5.71 12.74
CA ASP A 206 -8.02 6.28 12.21
C ASP A 206 -8.81 5.20 11.48
N GLU A 207 -10.13 5.14 11.67
CA GLU A 207 -10.99 4.14 11.00
C GLU A 207 -10.95 4.25 9.47
N THR A 208 -10.71 5.44 8.95
CA THR A 208 -10.60 5.78 7.52
C THR A 208 -11.90 5.56 6.76
N ARG A 209 -12.88 6.44 7.01
CA ARG A 209 -14.10 6.46 6.21
C ARG A 209 -13.79 6.79 4.73
N PRO A 210 -14.61 6.33 3.74
CA PRO A 210 -15.77 5.43 3.90
C PRO A 210 -15.44 3.94 3.95
N LEU A 211 -14.27 3.48 3.42
CA LEU A 211 -13.96 2.05 3.24
C LEU A 211 -13.39 1.35 4.48
N LEU A 212 -13.15 2.08 5.55
CA LEU A 212 -12.72 1.58 6.86
C LEU A 212 -11.41 0.78 6.83
N GLN A 213 -10.43 1.16 5.96
CA GLN A 213 -9.16 0.44 5.85
C GLN A 213 -8.35 0.49 7.15
N GLY A 214 -8.40 1.60 7.90
CA GLY A 214 -7.75 1.69 9.20
C GLY A 214 -8.36 0.76 10.23
N ALA A 215 -9.69 0.70 10.28
CA ALA A 215 -10.41 -0.18 11.21
C ALA A 215 -10.25 -1.65 10.84
N ARG A 216 -10.49 -1.99 9.58
CA ARG A 216 -10.60 -3.37 9.12
C ARG A 216 -9.26 -4.03 8.88
N LEU A 217 -8.27 -3.29 8.46
CA LEU A 217 -6.99 -3.83 8.00
C LEU A 217 -5.83 -3.41 8.90
N THR A 218 -5.60 -2.11 9.12
CA THR A 218 -4.44 -1.66 9.91
C THR A 218 -4.54 -2.06 11.38
N ALA A 219 -5.69 -1.81 12.01
CA ALA A 219 -5.88 -2.24 13.41
C ALA A 219 -5.80 -3.77 13.54
N PHE A 220 -6.32 -4.51 12.56
CA PHE A 220 -6.23 -5.96 12.50
C PHE A 220 -4.77 -6.45 12.41
N GLU A 221 -3.98 -5.95 11.44
CA GLU A 221 -2.61 -6.44 11.28
C GLU A 221 -1.69 -6.06 12.45
N LEU A 222 -1.79 -4.84 12.97
CA LEU A 222 -0.95 -4.39 14.08
C LEU A 222 -1.28 -5.14 15.38
N SER A 223 -2.56 -5.36 15.69
CA SER A 223 -2.96 -6.12 16.87
C SER A 223 -2.53 -7.59 16.77
N ASN A 224 -2.61 -8.22 15.60
CA ASN A 224 -2.12 -9.59 15.40
C ASN A 224 -0.59 -9.68 15.49
N ALA A 225 0.14 -8.63 15.17
CA ALA A 225 1.58 -8.53 15.38
C ALA A 225 1.97 -8.30 16.87
N GLY A 226 0.97 -8.21 17.77
CA GLY A 226 1.20 -7.98 19.19
C GLY A 226 1.53 -6.53 19.55
N ILE A 227 1.30 -5.58 18.65
CA ILE A 227 1.48 -4.14 18.90
C ILE A 227 0.23 -3.58 19.58
N LYS A 228 0.40 -2.87 20.68
CA LYS A 228 -0.70 -2.18 21.36
C LYS A 228 -1.37 -1.20 20.41
N THR A 229 -2.65 -1.44 20.11
CA THR A 229 -3.39 -0.73 19.07
C THR A 229 -4.72 -0.18 19.61
N THR A 230 -5.07 1.03 19.24
CA THR A 230 -6.36 1.64 19.53
C THR A 230 -6.97 2.18 18.24
N LEU A 231 -8.21 1.78 17.98
CA LEU A 231 -9.02 2.31 16.89
C LEU A 231 -9.78 3.56 17.34
N GLN A 232 -9.89 4.54 16.44
CA GLN A 232 -10.70 5.74 16.63
C GLN A 232 -11.44 6.14 15.35
N CYS A 233 -12.47 6.96 15.47
CA CYS A 233 -13.06 7.63 14.32
C CYS A 233 -12.11 8.72 13.80
N ASP A 234 -12.15 9.00 12.49
CA ASP A 234 -11.26 9.97 11.84
C ASP A 234 -11.29 11.37 12.49
N ASN A 235 -12.46 11.78 12.98
CA ASN A 235 -12.64 13.09 13.62
C ASN A 235 -12.14 13.18 15.07
N MET A 236 -11.60 12.09 15.65
CA MET A 236 -11.09 12.05 17.03
C MET A 236 -9.60 12.36 17.15
N ALA A 237 -8.87 12.46 16.04
CA ALA A 237 -7.43 12.70 16.03
C ALA A 237 -7.01 13.95 16.82
N SER A 238 -7.80 15.03 16.72
CA SER A 238 -7.50 16.31 17.40
C SER A 238 -7.45 16.19 18.92
N ILE A 239 -8.39 15.46 19.53
CA ILE A 239 -8.41 15.33 21.00
C ILE A 239 -7.25 14.47 21.51
N LEU A 240 -6.85 13.43 20.75
CA LEU A 240 -5.69 12.61 21.08
C LEU A 240 -4.38 13.41 21.00
N MET A 241 -4.20 14.19 19.94
CA MET A 241 -3.02 15.04 19.79
C MET A 241 -2.95 16.09 20.88
N LYS A 242 -4.07 16.75 21.20
CA LYS A 242 -4.18 17.71 22.30
C LYS A 242 -3.80 17.10 23.66
N SER A 243 -4.11 15.83 23.88
CA SER A 243 -3.81 15.14 25.15
C SER A 243 -2.34 14.71 25.30
N GLY A 244 -1.48 14.97 24.30
CA GLY A 244 -0.07 14.60 24.30
C GLY A 244 0.20 13.11 24.20
N LYS A 245 -0.76 12.33 23.67
CA LYS A 245 -0.63 10.88 23.47
C LYS A 245 0.09 10.52 22.18
N ILE A 246 0.23 11.44 21.24
CA ILE A 246 0.84 11.19 19.92
C ILE A 246 2.20 11.88 19.86
N ASP A 247 3.24 11.09 19.62
CA ASP A 247 4.61 11.56 19.47
C ASP A 247 5.02 11.69 17.98
N ILE A 248 4.40 10.92 17.07
CA ILE A 248 4.75 10.88 15.64
C ILE A 248 3.61 10.31 14.81
N ILE A 249 3.53 10.73 13.55
CA ILE A 249 2.55 10.21 12.59
C ILE A 249 3.28 9.62 11.38
N PHE A 250 2.89 8.41 10.97
CA PHE A 250 3.30 7.78 9.72
C PHE A 250 2.07 7.48 8.87
N VAL A 251 2.07 7.94 7.64
CA VAL A 251 1.04 7.63 6.65
C VAL A 251 1.67 7.08 5.37
N GLY A 252 0.92 6.31 4.60
CA GLY A 252 1.32 5.89 3.28
C GLY A 252 1.20 7.00 2.24
N CYS A 253 1.38 6.64 0.97
CA CYS A 253 1.27 7.55 -0.15
C CYS A 253 0.83 6.81 -1.41
N ASP A 254 -0.05 7.42 -2.19
CA ASP A 254 -0.43 6.95 -3.53
C ASP A 254 0.39 7.67 -4.62
N ARG A 255 0.73 8.95 -4.42
CA ARG A 255 1.59 9.73 -5.33
C ARG A 255 2.19 10.93 -4.60
N VAL A 256 3.45 11.25 -4.92
CA VAL A 256 4.12 12.49 -4.47
C VAL A 256 4.49 13.32 -5.68
N ALA A 257 4.12 14.61 -5.68
CA ALA A 257 4.55 15.56 -6.69
C ALA A 257 5.99 16.04 -6.42
N LYS A 258 6.63 16.62 -7.41
CA LYS A 258 8.00 17.14 -7.38
C LYS A 258 8.25 18.14 -6.25
N ASN A 259 7.25 18.97 -5.91
CA ASN A 259 7.35 19.94 -4.80
C ASN A 259 7.18 19.28 -3.41
N GLY A 260 6.83 18.00 -3.34
CA GLY A 260 6.59 17.24 -2.11
C GLY A 260 5.13 17.17 -1.67
N ASP A 261 4.17 17.73 -2.42
CA ASP A 261 2.75 17.53 -2.19
C ASP A 261 2.41 16.04 -2.32
N ALA A 262 1.71 15.49 -1.34
CA ALA A 262 1.51 14.04 -1.28
C ALA A 262 0.03 13.67 -1.30
N ALA A 263 -0.39 12.94 -2.32
CA ALA A 263 -1.72 12.34 -2.39
C ALA A 263 -1.78 11.05 -1.58
N ASN A 264 -2.78 10.94 -0.73
CA ASN A 264 -3.07 9.72 0.02
C ASN A 264 -4.58 9.62 0.27
N LYS A 265 -5.00 8.55 0.93
CA LYS A 265 -6.40 8.30 1.26
C LYS A 265 -7.04 9.51 1.92
N ILE A 266 -8.29 9.82 1.48
CA ILE A 266 -9.09 10.95 2.01
C ILE A 266 -9.04 11.00 3.54
N GLY A 267 -8.83 12.20 4.09
CA GLY A 267 -8.63 12.46 5.52
C GLY A 267 -7.17 12.74 5.91
N THR A 268 -6.21 12.33 5.08
CA THR A 268 -4.77 12.50 5.36
C THR A 268 -4.36 13.97 5.46
N SER A 269 -4.85 14.83 4.56
CA SER A 269 -4.57 16.27 4.59
C SER A 269 -5.14 16.94 5.85
N GLY A 270 -6.36 16.57 6.25
CA GLY A 270 -6.96 17.04 7.49
C GLY A 270 -6.13 16.64 8.72
N LEU A 271 -5.66 15.39 8.76
CA LEU A 271 -4.79 14.89 9.83
C LEU A 271 -3.47 15.67 9.90
N ALA A 272 -2.85 15.97 8.75
CA ALA A 272 -1.60 16.74 8.67
C ALA A 272 -1.76 18.19 9.18
N ILE A 273 -2.90 18.84 8.88
CA ILE A 273 -3.23 20.18 9.40
C ILE A 273 -3.32 20.15 10.93
N ILE A 274 -4.02 19.14 11.48
CA ILE A 274 -4.15 18.97 12.94
C ILE A 274 -2.79 18.70 13.57
N ALA A 275 -1.96 17.84 12.97
CA ALA A 275 -0.61 17.54 13.42
C ALA A 275 0.27 18.79 13.48
N LYS A 276 0.21 19.62 12.43
CA LYS A 276 0.94 20.91 12.38
C LYS A 276 0.51 21.84 13.48
N HIS A 277 -0.80 21.93 13.76
CA HIS A 277 -1.33 22.77 14.85
C HIS A 277 -0.79 22.36 16.23
N TYR A 278 -0.66 21.05 16.49
CA TYR A 278 -0.15 20.54 17.76
C TYR A 278 1.38 20.31 17.77
N GLY A 279 2.09 20.63 16.68
CA GLY A 279 3.55 20.47 16.59
C GLY A 279 4.01 19.02 16.54
N ILE A 280 3.16 18.10 16.07
CA ILE A 280 3.47 16.68 15.97
C ILE A 280 4.12 16.41 14.60
N PRO A 281 5.29 15.72 14.56
CA PRO A 281 5.94 15.40 13.29
C PRO A 281 5.10 14.43 12.45
N PHE A 282 4.90 14.81 11.19
CA PHE A 282 4.09 14.10 10.21
C PHE A 282 4.99 13.60 9.08
N TYR A 283 5.09 12.27 8.93
CA TYR A 283 5.92 11.63 7.91
C TYR A 283 5.09 10.86 6.89
N VAL A 284 5.41 11.06 5.62
CA VAL A 284 4.88 10.30 4.50
C VAL A 284 5.86 9.18 4.17
N CYS A 285 5.42 7.94 4.18
CA CYS A 285 6.20 6.74 3.85
C CYS A 285 5.89 6.35 2.40
N ALA A 286 6.81 6.65 1.50
CA ALA A 286 6.60 6.59 0.05
C ALA A 286 7.78 5.89 -0.64
N PRO A 287 7.57 4.74 -1.30
CA PRO A 287 8.55 4.20 -2.24
C PRO A 287 8.98 5.25 -3.26
N THR A 288 10.24 5.26 -3.68
CA THR A 288 10.69 6.20 -4.72
C THR A 288 9.89 6.10 -6.01
N SER A 289 9.31 4.93 -6.31
CA SER A 289 8.43 4.71 -7.46
C SER A 289 7.10 5.47 -7.40
N THR A 290 6.69 5.99 -6.24
CA THR A 290 5.48 6.81 -6.09
C THR A 290 5.75 8.32 -6.27
N ILE A 291 7.04 8.71 -6.39
CA ILE A 291 7.44 10.09 -6.61
C ILE A 291 7.36 10.39 -8.11
N ASP A 292 6.44 11.25 -8.49
CA ASP A 292 6.19 11.66 -9.87
C ASP A 292 6.85 13.01 -10.15
N MET A 293 8.07 12.97 -10.69
CA MET A 293 8.83 14.19 -11.05
C MET A 293 8.23 14.99 -12.20
N LYS A 294 7.17 14.47 -12.87
CA LYS A 294 6.44 15.21 -13.92
C LYS A 294 5.28 16.02 -13.35
N ALA A 295 4.74 15.62 -12.21
CA ALA A 295 3.73 16.39 -11.49
C ALA A 295 4.43 17.50 -10.69
N GLU A 296 4.22 18.75 -11.04
CA GLU A 296 4.87 19.90 -10.37
C GLU A 296 4.27 20.17 -8.98
N SER A 297 2.95 19.93 -8.80
CA SER A 297 2.22 20.20 -7.56
C SER A 297 0.94 19.35 -7.43
N ASP A 298 0.15 19.61 -6.39
CA ASP A 298 -1.20 19.07 -6.16
C ASP A 298 -2.13 19.16 -7.37
N LYS A 299 -2.00 20.23 -8.17
CA LYS A 299 -2.84 20.51 -9.35
C LYS A 299 -2.69 19.48 -10.47
N ASP A 300 -1.56 18.79 -10.50
CA ASP A 300 -1.25 17.77 -11.50
C ASP A 300 -1.66 16.36 -11.05
N ILE A 301 -2.22 16.22 -9.84
CA ILE A 301 -2.65 14.94 -9.28
C ILE A 301 -4.18 14.81 -9.42
N PRO A 302 -4.68 13.96 -10.34
CA PRO A 302 -6.11 13.75 -10.48
C PRO A 302 -6.69 12.99 -9.28
N ILE A 303 -7.81 13.47 -8.75
CA ILE A 303 -8.52 12.84 -7.64
C ILE A 303 -9.71 12.05 -8.16
N GLU A 304 -9.75 10.76 -7.87
CA GLU A 304 -10.85 9.86 -8.19
C GLU A 304 -12.08 10.20 -7.33
N ILE A 305 -13.23 10.43 -7.98
CA ILE A 305 -14.54 10.52 -7.30
C ILE A 305 -15.21 9.16 -7.37
N ARG A 306 -15.60 8.63 -6.23
CA ARG A 306 -16.14 7.29 -6.07
C ARG A 306 -17.63 7.31 -5.82
N ASP A 307 -18.23 6.10 -5.87
CA ASP A 307 -19.68 5.95 -5.63
C ASP A 307 -20.07 6.44 -4.23
N GLY A 308 -21.13 7.22 -4.17
CA GLY A 308 -21.66 7.74 -2.91
C GLY A 308 -22.25 6.65 -2.00
N GLU A 309 -22.60 5.48 -2.54
CA GLU A 309 -23.08 4.34 -1.75
C GLU A 309 -22.03 3.82 -0.76
N GLU A 310 -20.75 4.01 -1.05
CA GLU A 310 -19.69 3.70 -0.08
C GLU A 310 -19.87 4.46 1.24
N ILE A 311 -20.41 5.69 1.20
CA ILE A 311 -20.69 6.50 2.37
C ILE A 311 -22.04 6.13 2.99
N THR A 312 -23.07 5.97 2.17
CA THR A 312 -24.46 5.99 2.63
C THR A 312 -25.05 4.61 2.91
N GLN A 313 -24.50 3.54 2.32
CA GLN A 313 -25.06 2.19 2.36
C GLN A 313 -24.07 1.11 2.80
N MET A 314 -22.84 1.12 2.29
CA MET A 314 -21.91 -0.03 2.29
C MET A 314 -21.76 -0.76 3.64
N TRP A 315 -21.74 -0.02 4.75
CA TRP A 315 -21.51 -0.58 6.10
C TRP A 315 -22.77 -0.58 6.98
N TYR A 316 -23.91 -0.23 6.41
CA TYR A 316 -25.14 -0.10 7.14
C TYR A 316 -26.17 -1.11 6.65
N LYS A 317 -26.93 -1.68 7.57
CA LYS A 317 -28.03 -2.59 7.24
C LYS A 317 -29.11 -1.89 6.41
N GLU A 318 -29.33 -0.62 6.71
CA GLU A 318 -30.25 0.28 6.01
C GLU A 318 -29.49 1.54 5.60
N ARG A 319 -29.93 2.19 4.53
CA ARG A 319 -29.33 3.46 4.09
C ARG A 319 -29.37 4.49 5.22
N MET A 320 -28.21 5.06 5.58
CA MET A 320 -28.08 5.97 6.72
C MET A 320 -28.34 7.45 6.38
N ALA A 321 -28.61 7.78 5.12
CA ALA A 321 -28.82 9.15 4.65
C ALA A 321 -30.03 9.23 3.71
N PRO A 322 -30.73 10.39 3.62
CA PRO A 322 -31.84 10.56 2.70
C PRO A 322 -31.45 10.25 1.24
N GLU A 323 -32.39 9.72 0.45
CA GLU A 323 -32.12 9.34 -0.95
C GLU A 323 -31.87 10.54 -1.87
N ASN A 324 -32.51 11.66 -1.58
CA ASN A 324 -32.54 12.86 -2.43
C ASN A 324 -31.46 13.90 -2.10
N ILE A 325 -30.32 13.48 -1.53
CA ILE A 325 -29.19 14.37 -1.25
C ILE A 325 -28.00 14.07 -2.17
N GLY A 326 -27.18 15.09 -2.44
CA GLY A 326 -25.88 14.90 -3.08
C GLY A 326 -24.89 14.24 -2.13
N VAL A 327 -24.03 13.37 -2.67
CA VAL A 327 -22.94 12.72 -1.91
C VAL A 327 -21.61 13.06 -2.58
N TYR A 328 -20.65 13.59 -1.81
CA TYR A 328 -19.32 13.92 -2.27
C TYR A 328 -18.31 12.91 -1.69
N ASN A 329 -17.73 12.06 -2.55
CA ASN A 329 -16.87 10.94 -2.14
C ASN A 329 -15.56 10.92 -2.93
N PRO A 330 -14.60 11.85 -2.67
CA PRO A 330 -13.26 11.74 -3.21
C PRO A 330 -12.51 10.59 -2.52
N ALA A 331 -11.77 9.81 -3.31
CA ALA A 331 -10.99 8.68 -2.77
C ALA A 331 -9.72 9.12 -2.02
N PHE A 332 -9.15 10.26 -2.42
CA PHE A 332 -7.88 10.81 -1.94
C PHE A 332 -8.01 12.30 -1.65
N ASP A 333 -7.09 12.81 -0.83
CA ASP A 333 -6.78 14.23 -0.73
C ASP A 333 -5.27 14.44 -0.92
N VAL A 334 -4.87 15.69 -1.16
CA VAL A 334 -3.47 16.04 -1.30
C VAL A 334 -3.04 16.85 -0.07
N THR A 335 -2.00 16.36 0.60
CA THR A 335 -1.35 17.04 1.71
C THR A 335 -0.30 18.01 1.17
N ASP A 336 -0.45 19.29 1.49
CA ASP A 336 0.52 20.34 1.16
C ASP A 336 1.89 20.00 1.80
N HIS A 337 2.95 20.13 1.02
CA HIS A 337 4.32 19.82 1.44
C HIS A 337 4.76 20.59 2.69
N SER A 338 4.23 21.79 2.95
CA SER A 338 4.56 22.58 4.15
C SER A 338 4.06 21.96 5.46
N LEU A 339 3.13 21.01 5.37
CA LEU A 339 2.60 20.24 6.50
C LEU A 339 3.43 18.99 6.79
N ILE A 340 4.30 18.58 5.84
CA ILE A 340 5.05 17.32 5.88
C ILE A 340 6.43 17.57 6.52
N THR A 341 6.72 16.87 7.62
CA THR A 341 8.03 16.94 8.29
C THR A 341 9.12 16.27 7.49
N GLY A 342 8.79 15.22 6.77
CA GLY A 342 9.69 14.51 5.87
C GLY A 342 8.99 13.38 5.12
N ILE A 343 9.57 13.01 3.99
CA ILE A 343 9.14 11.86 3.19
C ILE A 343 10.20 10.77 3.34
N ILE A 344 9.79 9.61 3.86
CA ILE A 344 10.66 8.45 4.08
C ILE A 344 10.57 7.56 2.86
N THR A 345 11.67 7.40 2.16
CA THR A 345 11.82 6.44 1.06
C THR A 345 12.79 5.33 1.46
N GLU A 346 12.93 4.29 0.66
CA GLU A 346 13.95 3.26 0.86
C GLU A 346 15.39 3.79 0.73
N LYS A 347 15.57 4.92 0.03
CA LYS A 347 16.88 5.53 -0.20
C LYS A 347 17.27 6.59 0.85
N GLY A 348 16.30 7.18 1.54
CA GLY A 348 16.58 8.22 2.54
C GLY A 348 15.33 8.92 3.06
N ILE A 349 15.53 9.81 4.02
CA ILE A 349 14.47 10.70 4.54
C ILE A 349 14.63 12.07 3.89
N CYS A 350 13.75 12.38 2.95
CA CYS A 350 13.70 13.67 2.28
C CYS A 350 13.08 14.73 3.18
N LYS A 351 13.68 15.92 3.19
CA LYS A 351 13.15 17.11 3.87
C LYS A 351 13.02 18.26 2.90
N TYR A 352 12.19 19.23 3.24
CA TYR A 352 12.06 20.45 2.44
C TYR A 352 13.41 21.18 2.28
N PRO A 353 13.76 21.65 1.08
CA PRO A 353 13.02 21.63 -0.20
C PRO A 353 13.04 20.24 -0.86
N PHE A 354 11.84 19.67 -1.11
CA PHE A 354 11.72 18.27 -1.54
C PHE A 354 12.28 18.04 -2.94
N ASP A 355 12.13 18.98 -3.87
CA ASP A 355 12.68 18.90 -5.22
C ASP A 355 14.20 18.69 -5.25
N LYS A 356 14.92 19.33 -4.31
CA LYS A 356 16.35 19.11 -4.11
C LYS A 356 16.64 17.75 -3.52
N ALA A 357 15.92 17.41 -2.44
CA ALA A 357 16.09 16.14 -1.77
C ALA A 357 15.84 14.94 -2.70
N PHE A 358 14.85 15.01 -3.59
CA PHE A 358 14.58 13.97 -4.57
C PHE A 358 15.72 13.85 -5.59
N LYS A 359 16.24 14.95 -6.09
CA LYS A 359 17.42 14.92 -6.99
C LYS A 359 18.65 14.33 -6.33
N GLU A 360 18.88 14.58 -5.05
CA GLU A 360 19.99 13.97 -4.28
C GLU A 360 19.84 12.45 -4.15
N LEU A 361 18.63 11.92 -4.23
CA LEU A 361 18.34 10.48 -4.28
C LEU A 361 18.46 9.86 -5.69
N GLY A 362 18.74 10.67 -6.70
CA GLY A 362 18.84 10.24 -8.09
C GLY A 362 17.49 10.09 -8.80
N LEU A 363 16.51 10.92 -8.43
CA LEU A 363 15.16 11.00 -9.04
C LEU A 363 15.03 12.22 -9.95
#